data_f9148490ea4be27bff4af7c42150bc5b
#
_entry.id   f9148490ea4be27bff4af7c42150bc5b
#
_cell.length_a   1.000
_cell.length_b   1.000
_cell.length_c   1.000
_cell.angle_alpha   90.00
_cell.angle_beta   90.00
_cell.angle_gamma   90.00
#
_symmetry.space_group_name_H-M   'P 1'
#
loop_
_entity.id
_entity.type
_entity.pdbx_description
1 polymer ?
#
loop_
_entity_poly.entity_id
_entity_poly.type
_entity_poly.pdbx_seq_one_letter_code
_entity_poly.pdbx_strand_id
1 'polypeptide(L)'
;MAFLVGRSLNYAITATAGSGFLLFGYDQGVMSSLLTGDAFVATFPEIDTTATGHGSSSLQGTVVAIYEIGCFLGAIVSLLVGERLGRRNCIMAGCVVLSIGAALQASAYSIPHLIVGRIIAGVGNGLNTSTIPVWHSELSKAASRGKGLAIELAINIFGVMLSYWVDYGMSYVKNEAQFRFPLALQILFAIVTFLGVMCLPESPRWLIQHGHENKARHIIWALQHNAREIDEDDPVVNVDVTEISRAVEEEQEASSGGSFKLLFQNNKQRFLYRTLLGMGGQAMQQLSGINLITYYATVIFEQSVGMSHHTALLLAGFNGIAYFFSSMVPIWTIERLGRRKLMMFAVIGQGCCMAVLAGTIWDGGHAAGLVATVMLFLFNFFFATGLLAIPWLLPAEYSPLAIRTRSAAMATATNWICTFLVVEITPVSIANIGYKTYIYFAIFNFFFLPFIYFFYPETQNLTLEQIDRLFTNEKVQLHWDSSMGIAGDVDTRVGNATAKDLESVNAQHIE
;
A
#
# COMPACT_ATOMS: atom_id res chain seq x y z
N MET A 1 -4.52 -22.96 -21.97
CA MET A 1 -4.75 -21.74 -21.27
C MET A 1 -3.60 -20.73 -21.27
N ALA A 2 -2.37 -20.96 -21.31
CA ALA A 2 -1.38 -19.88 -21.34
C ALA A 2 -0.61 -19.87 -22.66
N PHE A 3 -0.92 -18.94 -23.55
CA PHE A 3 -0.04 -18.61 -24.69
C PHE A 3 1.28 -17.97 -24.24
N LEU A 4 1.34 -17.53 -22.97
CA LEU A 4 2.49 -16.86 -22.37
C LEU A 4 3.18 -17.79 -21.37
N VAL A 5 4.49 -17.94 -21.50
CA VAL A 5 5.36 -18.69 -20.58
C VAL A 5 6.66 -17.93 -20.31
N GLY A 6 7.31 -18.21 -19.19
CA GLY A 6 8.59 -17.64 -18.85
C GLY A 6 8.52 -16.12 -18.60
N ARG A 7 9.48 -15.38 -19.17
CA ARG A 7 9.59 -13.92 -18.96
C ARG A 7 8.36 -13.14 -19.40
N SER A 8 7.72 -13.55 -20.51
CA SER A 8 6.54 -12.86 -21.03
C SER A 8 5.34 -12.98 -20.09
N LEU A 9 5.16 -14.14 -19.45
CA LEU A 9 4.13 -14.35 -18.43
C LEU A 9 4.40 -13.47 -17.19
N ASN A 10 5.63 -13.45 -16.69
CA ASN A 10 6.02 -12.62 -15.56
C ASN A 10 5.79 -11.13 -15.82
N TYR A 11 6.13 -10.62 -17.01
CA TYR A 11 5.85 -9.23 -17.38
C TYR A 11 4.35 -8.94 -17.48
N ALA A 12 3.56 -9.85 -18.02
CA ALA A 12 2.11 -9.69 -18.11
C ALA A 12 1.45 -9.64 -16.71
N ILE A 13 1.89 -10.49 -15.78
CA ILE A 13 1.45 -10.48 -14.38
C ILE A 13 1.79 -9.15 -13.73
N THR A 14 3.03 -8.70 -13.81
CA THR A 14 3.49 -7.43 -13.22
C THR A 14 2.76 -6.23 -13.83
N ALA A 15 2.54 -6.21 -15.16
CA ALA A 15 1.80 -5.14 -15.82
C ALA A 15 0.33 -5.10 -15.40
N THR A 16 -0.30 -6.26 -15.23
CA THR A 16 -1.70 -6.35 -14.77
C THR A 16 -1.84 -5.96 -13.31
N ALA A 17 -0.94 -6.40 -12.42
CA ALA A 17 -0.89 -5.94 -11.04
C ALA A 17 -0.68 -4.43 -10.99
N GLY A 18 0.26 -3.91 -11.79
CA GLY A 18 0.49 -2.48 -11.94
C GLY A 18 -0.74 -1.71 -12.42
N SER A 19 -1.54 -2.25 -13.35
CA SER A 19 -2.78 -1.58 -13.79
C SER A 19 -3.81 -1.43 -12.66
N GLY A 20 -3.89 -2.40 -11.74
CA GLY A 20 -4.74 -2.31 -10.56
C GLY A 20 -4.24 -1.25 -9.56
N PHE A 21 -2.93 -1.13 -9.37
CA PHE A 21 -2.34 -0.07 -8.55
C PHE A 21 -2.44 1.32 -9.20
N LEU A 22 -2.35 1.40 -10.52
CA LEU A 22 -2.61 2.64 -11.26
C LEU A 22 -4.05 3.11 -11.05
N LEU A 23 -5.03 2.21 -11.14
CA LEU A 23 -6.43 2.50 -10.86
C LEU A 23 -6.61 3.04 -9.43
N PHE A 24 -6.01 2.40 -8.44
CA PHE A 24 -6.04 2.86 -7.05
C PHE A 24 -5.48 4.28 -6.90
N GLY A 25 -4.31 4.55 -7.47
CA GLY A 25 -3.70 5.89 -7.43
C GLY A 25 -4.53 6.95 -8.17
N TYR A 26 -5.08 6.60 -9.31
CA TYR A 26 -5.95 7.50 -10.07
C TYR A 26 -7.16 7.94 -9.25
N ASP A 27 -7.81 7.03 -8.54
CA ASP A 27 -8.98 7.33 -7.72
C ASP A 27 -8.63 8.18 -6.48
N GLN A 28 -7.44 8.00 -5.91
CA GLN A 28 -6.95 8.87 -4.83
C GLN A 28 -6.76 10.32 -5.28
N GLY A 29 -6.27 10.54 -6.50
CA GLY A 29 -5.95 11.89 -6.98
C GLY A 29 -7.11 12.63 -7.62
N VAL A 30 -8.06 11.91 -8.25
CA VAL A 30 -9.11 12.51 -9.08
C VAL A 30 -9.99 13.53 -8.35
N MET A 31 -10.30 13.31 -7.09
CA MET A 31 -11.14 14.25 -6.32
C MET A 31 -10.45 15.57 -6.02
N SER A 32 -9.11 15.60 -5.96
CA SER A 32 -8.36 16.81 -5.59
C SER A 32 -8.68 18.04 -6.44
N SER A 33 -8.71 17.87 -7.73
CA SER A 33 -8.95 18.95 -8.67
C SER A 33 -10.43 19.19 -8.96
N LEU A 34 -11.25 18.14 -8.84
CA LEU A 34 -12.69 18.25 -9.05
C LEU A 34 -13.37 19.14 -8.02
N LEU A 35 -12.89 19.14 -6.76
CA LEU A 35 -13.46 19.94 -5.67
C LEU A 35 -13.47 21.46 -5.94
N THR A 36 -12.59 21.93 -6.82
CA THR A 36 -12.50 23.35 -7.19
C THR A 36 -12.96 23.60 -8.64
N GLY A 37 -13.47 22.58 -9.34
CA GLY A 37 -13.92 22.65 -10.72
C GLY A 37 -15.28 23.34 -10.88
N ASP A 38 -15.39 24.31 -11.78
CA ASP A 38 -16.60 25.12 -11.97
C ASP A 38 -17.88 24.29 -12.18
N ALA A 39 -17.83 23.26 -13.03
CA ALA A 39 -18.97 22.40 -13.32
C ALA A 39 -19.35 21.48 -12.14
N PHE A 40 -18.34 21.02 -11.37
CA PHE A 40 -18.57 20.20 -10.19
C PHE A 40 -19.24 21.00 -9.09
N VAL A 41 -18.71 22.18 -8.79
CA VAL A 41 -19.25 23.11 -7.79
C VAL A 41 -20.65 23.58 -8.15
N ALA A 42 -20.92 23.85 -9.45
CA ALA A 42 -22.26 24.20 -9.91
C ALA A 42 -23.28 23.06 -9.75
N THR A 43 -22.82 21.79 -9.86
CA THR A 43 -23.68 20.61 -9.70
C THR A 43 -23.91 20.26 -8.21
N PHE A 44 -22.90 20.52 -7.36
CA PHE A 44 -22.90 20.19 -5.93
C PHE A 44 -22.59 21.40 -5.05
N PRO A 45 -23.47 22.45 -5.04
CA PRO A 45 -23.20 23.68 -4.31
C PRO A 45 -23.10 23.50 -2.79
N GLU A 46 -23.66 22.38 -2.25
CA GLU A 46 -23.62 22.09 -0.81
C GLU A 46 -22.20 21.81 -0.28
N ILE A 47 -21.25 21.46 -1.16
CA ILE A 47 -19.85 21.20 -0.81
C ILE A 47 -18.89 22.23 -1.40
N ASP A 48 -19.40 23.32 -1.94
CA ASP A 48 -18.59 24.43 -2.46
C ASP A 48 -17.95 25.24 -1.33
N THR A 49 -16.68 25.01 -1.09
CA THR A 49 -15.86 25.76 -0.12
C THR A 49 -14.94 26.80 -0.80
N THR A 50 -15.15 27.09 -2.07
CA THR A 50 -14.40 28.14 -2.79
C THR A 50 -14.71 29.53 -2.19
N ALA A 51 -13.91 30.55 -2.54
CA ALA A 51 -14.06 31.90 -1.99
C ALA A 51 -15.46 32.52 -2.19
N THR A 52 -16.20 32.07 -3.19
CA THR A 52 -17.58 32.51 -3.52
C THR A 52 -18.65 31.54 -3.06
N GLY A 53 -18.26 30.35 -2.59
CA GLY A 53 -19.16 29.28 -2.16
C GLY A 53 -19.62 29.44 -0.72
N HIS A 54 -20.75 28.81 -0.40
CA HIS A 54 -21.34 28.76 0.95
C HIS A 54 -21.56 27.31 1.41
N GLY A 55 -20.84 26.35 0.81
CA GLY A 55 -20.95 24.94 1.14
C GLY A 55 -20.31 24.58 2.47
N SER A 56 -20.61 23.36 2.93
CA SER A 56 -20.09 22.82 4.18
C SER A 56 -18.76 22.10 3.98
N SER A 57 -17.70 22.56 4.63
CA SER A 57 -16.41 21.88 4.66
C SER A 57 -16.47 20.48 5.29
N SER A 58 -17.37 20.27 6.25
CA SER A 58 -17.61 18.95 6.83
C SER A 58 -18.24 18.01 5.81
N LEU A 59 -19.26 18.46 5.06
CA LEU A 59 -19.88 17.65 4.03
C LEU A 59 -18.89 17.35 2.88
N GLN A 60 -18.05 18.32 2.51
CA GLN A 60 -16.97 18.12 1.53
C GLN A 60 -16.00 17.02 2.01
N GLY A 61 -15.54 17.08 3.27
CA GLY A 61 -14.70 16.04 3.87
C GLY A 61 -15.37 14.67 3.79
N THR A 62 -16.64 14.57 4.20
CA THR A 62 -17.40 13.31 4.19
C THR A 62 -17.53 12.73 2.77
N VAL A 63 -17.83 13.55 1.76
CA VAL A 63 -17.95 13.10 0.36
C VAL A 63 -16.62 12.53 -0.14
N VAL A 64 -15.51 13.13 0.23
CA VAL A 64 -14.18 12.63 -0.17
C VAL A 64 -13.79 11.40 0.64
N ALA A 65 -13.91 11.45 1.97
CA ALA A 65 -13.43 10.43 2.89
C ALA A 65 -14.25 9.13 2.88
N ILE A 66 -15.55 9.19 2.57
CA ILE A 66 -16.44 8.01 2.67
C ILE A 66 -16.00 6.85 1.77
N TYR A 67 -15.25 7.15 0.73
CA TYR A 67 -14.59 6.17 -0.12
C TYR A 67 -13.66 5.24 0.67
N GLU A 68 -12.93 5.77 1.64
CA GLU A 68 -12.00 5.01 2.48
C GLU A 68 -12.73 4.01 3.39
N ILE A 69 -13.94 4.37 3.84
CA ILE A 69 -14.81 3.42 4.54
C ILE A 69 -15.24 2.29 3.59
N GLY A 70 -15.54 2.61 2.34
CA GLY A 70 -15.75 1.60 1.29
C GLY A 70 -14.55 0.66 1.16
N CYS A 71 -13.32 1.22 1.05
CA CYS A 71 -12.08 0.44 0.97
C CYS A 71 -11.86 -0.45 2.19
N PHE A 72 -12.12 0.07 3.39
CA PHE A 72 -12.07 -0.71 4.63
C PHE A 72 -13.03 -1.91 4.60
N LEU A 73 -14.29 -1.68 4.21
CA LEU A 73 -15.29 -2.76 4.07
C LEU A 73 -14.87 -3.78 3.00
N GLY A 74 -14.36 -3.32 1.85
CA GLY A 74 -13.84 -4.17 0.79
C GLY A 74 -12.68 -5.05 1.25
N ALA A 75 -11.75 -4.50 2.04
CA ALA A 75 -10.66 -5.26 2.63
C ALA A 75 -11.15 -6.34 3.60
N ILE A 76 -12.17 -6.05 4.41
CA ILE A 76 -12.82 -7.05 5.27
C ILE A 76 -13.47 -8.16 4.44
N VAL A 77 -14.20 -7.80 3.40
CA VAL A 77 -14.82 -8.80 2.49
C VAL A 77 -13.76 -9.66 1.85
N SER A 78 -12.64 -9.08 1.37
CA SER A 78 -11.51 -9.84 0.82
C SER A 78 -10.95 -10.84 1.83
N LEU A 79 -10.79 -10.43 3.09
CA LEU A 79 -10.31 -11.31 4.17
C LEU A 79 -11.25 -12.50 4.43
N LEU A 80 -12.57 -12.28 4.39
CA LEU A 80 -13.57 -13.30 4.71
C LEU A 80 -13.85 -14.27 3.55
N VAL A 81 -13.82 -13.75 2.32
CA VAL A 81 -14.30 -14.48 1.13
C VAL A 81 -13.17 -14.80 0.15
N GLY A 82 -12.08 -14.05 0.18
CA GLY A 82 -10.98 -14.17 -0.79
C GLY A 82 -10.30 -15.54 -0.81
N GLU A 83 -10.23 -16.22 0.33
CA GLU A 83 -9.70 -17.58 0.41
C GLU A 83 -10.59 -18.60 -0.34
N ARG A 84 -11.91 -18.43 -0.28
CA ARG A 84 -12.86 -19.32 -0.97
C ARG A 84 -12.97 -19.03 -2.47
N LEU A 85 -12.97 -17.76 -2.85
CA LEU A 85 -13.13 -17.35 -4.24
C LEU A 85 -11.86 -17.53 -5.08
N GLY A 86 -10.68 -17.49 -4.45
CA GLY A 86 -9.39 -17.36 -5.13
C GLY A 86 -9.04 -15.91 -5.46
N ARG A 87 -7.76 -15.70 -5.80
CA ARG A 87 -7.23 -14.34 -6.00
C ARG A 87 -7.79 -13.71 -7.26
N ARG A 88 -7.82 -14.45 -8.38
CA ARG A 88 -8.36 -13.98 -9.67
C ARG A 88 -9.81 -13.51 -9.57
N ASN A 89 -10.68 -14.37 -9.03
CA ASN A 89 -12.11 -14.05 -8.97
C ASN A 89 -12.37 -12.89 -8.02
N CYS A 90 -11.61 -12.77 -6.93
CA CYS A 90 -11.70 -11.65 -6.00
C CYS A 90 -11.34 -10.32 -6.69
N ILE A 91 -10.24 -10.28 -7.46
CA ILE A 91 -9.82 -9.09 -8.23
C ILE A 91 -10.87 -8.75 -9.30
N MET A 92 -11.34 -9.75 -10.05
CA MET A 92 -12.38 -9.51 -11.07
C MET A 92 -13.67 -8.96 -10.46
N ALA A 93 -14.12 -9.51 -9.33
CA ALA A 93 -15.26 -8.98 -8.59
C ALA A 93 -15.03 -7.53 -8.13
N GLY A 94 -13.84 -7.24 -7.60
CA GLY A 94 -13.42 -5.89 -7.22
C GLY A 94 -13.50 -4.89 -8.38
N CYS A 95 -12.99 -5.27 -9.57
CA CYS A 95 -13.07 -4.44 -10.77
C CYS A 95 -14.52 -4.17 -11.22
N VAL A 96 -15.41 -5.17 -11.15
CA VAL A 96 -16.83 -4.99 -11.48
C VAL A 96 -17.51 -4.05 -10.49
N VAL A 97 -17.34 -4.27 -9.18
CA VAL A 97 -17.93 -3.43 -8.14
C VAL A 97 -17.43 -1.98 -8.25
N LEU A 98 -16.11 -1.80 -8.46
CA LEU A 98 -15.53 -0.47 -8.67
C LEU A 98 -16.12 0.21 -9.91
N SER A 99 -16.27 -0.50 -11.03
CA SER A 99 -16.85 0.05 -12.26
C SER A 99 -18.29 0.51 -12.06
N ILE A 100 -19.09 -0.23 -11.30
CA ILE A 100 -20.45 0.18 -10.92
C ILE A 100 -20.40 1.47 -10.08
N GLY A 101 -19.54 1.53 -9.08
CA GLY A 101 -19.34 2.71 -8.25
C GLY A 101 -18.88 3.93 -9.06
N ALA A 102 -17.94 3.76 -9.97
CA ALA A 102 -17.45 4.82 -10.86
C ALA A 102 -18.56 5.34 -11.81
N ALA A 103 -19.38 4.43 -12.35
CA ALA A 103 -20.53 4.81 -13.18
C ALA A 103 -21.58 5.61 -12.38
N LEU A 104 -21.84 5.22 -11.13
CA LEU A 104 -22.72 5.97 -10.23
C LEU A 104 -22.16 7.35 -9.92
N GLN A 105 -20.85 7.47 -9.63
CA GLN A 105 -20.20 8.76 -9.41
C GLN A 105 -20.29 9.66 -10.66
N ALA A 106 -19.96 9.12 -11.83
CA ALA A 106 -20.01 9.88 -13.09
C ALA A 106 -21.42 10.31 -13.48
N SER A 107 -22.47 9.58 -13.07
CA SER A 107 -23.88 9.93 -13.32
C SER A 107 -24.55 10.70 -12.20
N ALA A 108 -23.83 11.09 -11.14
CA ALA A 108 -24.40 11.73 -9.96
C ALA A 108 -24.90 13.16 -10.26
N TYR A 109 -26.07 13.49 -9.69
CA TYR A 109 -26.70 14.82 -9.67
C TYR A 109 -27.08 15.29 -8.25
N SER A 110 -26.77 14.50 -7.23
CA SER A 110 -27.01 14.82 -5.83
C SER A 110 -25.93 14.24 -4.93
N ILE A 111 -25.71 14.86 -3.79
CA ILE A 111 -24.73 14.40 -2.80
C ILE A 111 -24.98 12.95 -2.34
N PRO A 112 -26.21 12.52 -1.98
CA PRO A 112 -26.44 11.11 -1.61
C PRO A 112 -26.07 10.12 -2.73
N HIS A 113 -26.36 10.47 -3.99
CA HIS A 113 -26.00 9.64 -5.14
C HIS A 113 -24.47 9.51 -5.27
N LEU A 114 -23.75 10.64 -5.14
CA LEU A 114 -22.27 10.65 -5.18
C LEU A 114 -21.66 9.83 -4.03
N ILE A 115 -22.19 9.97 -2.79
CA ILE A 115 -21.75 9.21 -1.62
C ILE A 115 -21.92 7.69 -1.84
N VAL A 116 -23.08 7.25 -2.33
CA VAL A 116 -23.32 5.83 -2.63
C VAL A 116 -22.33 5.32 -3.68
N GLY A 117 -22.11 6.09 -4.74
CA GLY A 117 -21.11 5.76 -5.76
C GLY A 117 -19.70 5.61 -5.20
N ARG A 118 -19.30 6.51 -4.30
CA ARG A 118 -17.99 6.46 -3.63
C ARG A 118 -17.85 5.25 -2.71
N ILE A 119 -18.85 4.92 -1.90
CA ILE A 119 -18.81 3.72 -1.05
C ILE A 119 -18.65 2.46 -1.90
N ILE A 120 -19.46 2.32 -2.97
CA ILE A 120 -19.40 1.13 -3.84
C ILE A 120 -18.05 1.04 -4.56
N ALA A 121 -17.53 2.14 -5.11
CA ALA A 121 -16.21 2.18 -5.72
C ALA A 121 -15.12 1.81 -4.71
N GLY A 122 -15.22 2.35 -3.48
CA GLY A 122 -14.32 2.02 -2.37
C GLY A 122 -14.31 0.52 -2.05
N VAL A 123 -15.49 -0.11 -1.93
CA VAL A 123 -15.58 -1.58 -1.70
C VAL A 123 -14.84 -2.34 -2.79
N GLY A 124 -15.04 -1.98 -4.06
CA GLY A 124 -14.32 -2.58 -5.18
C GLY A 124 -12.80 -2.39 -5.10
N ASN A 125 -12.36 -1.17 -4.77
CA ASN A 125 -10.95 -0.87 -4.59
C ASN A 125 -10.34 -1.60 -3.38
N GLY A 126 -11.06 -1.70 -2.26
CA GLY A 126 -10.61 -2.44 -1.08
C GLY A 126 -10.39 -3.93 -1.36
N LEU A 127 -11.26 -4.55 -2.18
CA LEU A 127 -11.06 -5.92 -2.69
C LEU A 127 -9.76 -6.02 -3.49
N ASN A 128 -9.53 -5.09 -4.42
CA ASN A 128 -8.38 -5.11 -5.31
C ASN A 128 -7.07 -4.84 -4.56
N THR A 129 -6.99 -3.81 -3.75
CA THR A 129 -5.77 -3.42 -3.01
C THR A 129 -5.34 -4.45 -1.96
N SER A 130 -6.30 -5.22 -1.43
CA SER A 130 -5.99 -6.33 -0.51
C SER A 130 -5.54 -7.60 -1.24
N THR A 131 -6.00 -7.82 -2.48
CA THR A 131 -5.82 -9.10 -3.18
C THR A 131 -4.69 -9.05 -4.21
N ILE A 132 -4.52 -7.94 -4.96
CA ILE A 132 -3.52 -7.82 -6.03
C ILE A 132 -2.09 -8.04 -5.53
N PRO A 133 -1.63 -7.41 -4.42
CA PRO A 133 -0.26 -7.62 -3.92
C PRO A 133 -0.01 -9.07 -3.50
N VAL A 134 -1.01 -9.72 -2.91
CA VAL A 134 -0.94 -11.14 -2.54
C VAL A 134 -0.82 -12.01 -3.78
N TRP A 135 -1.71 -11.83 -4.77
CA TRP A 135 -1.68 -12.55 -6.04
C TRP A 135 -0.35 -12.37 -6.77
N HIS A 136 0.15 -11.13 -6.88
CA HIS A 136 1.42 -10.85 -7.53
C HIS A 136 2.61 -11.47 -6.77
N SER A 137 2.62 -11.40 -5.45
CA SER A 137 3.69 -11.98 -4.63
C SER A 137 3.71 -13.52 -4.69
N GLU A 138 2.55 -14.17 -4.79
CA GLU A 138 2.42 -15.63 -4.91
C GLU A 138 2.84 -16.15 -6.31
N LEU A 139 2.78 -15.29 -7.34
CA LEU A 139 3.26 -15.58 -8.70
C LEU A 139 4.71 -15.12 -8.95
N SER A 140 5.32 -14.40 -8.00
CA SER A 140 6.67 -13.85 -8.12
C SER A 140 7.69 -14.67 -7.31
N LYS A 141 8.96 -14.68 -7.75
CA LYS A 141 10.05 -15.29 -6.98
C LYS A 141 10.29 -14.55 -5.67
N ALA A 142 10.58 -15.28 -4.59
CA ALA A 142 10.78 -14.73 -3.25
C ALA A 142 11.78 -13.56 -3.20
N ALA A 143 12.89 -13.65 -3.94
CA ALA A 143 13.92 -12.61 -3.99
C ALA A 143 13.48 -11.27 -4.62
N SER A 144 12.36 -11.23 -5.36
CA SER A 144 11.88 -10.02 -6.06
C SER A 144 10.65 -9.37 -5.42
N ARG A 145 10.06 -9.98 -4.38
CA ARG A 145 8.80 -9.52 -3.77
C ARG A 145 8.86 -8.08 -3.24
N GLY A 146 9.91 -7.71 -2.52
CA GLY A 146 10.07 -6.35 -1.98
C GLY A 146 10.20 -5.29 -3.07
N LYS A 147 10.97 -5.58 -4.12
CA LYS A 147 11.08 -4.70 -5.30
C LYS A 147 9.77 -4.64 -6.07
N GLY A 148 9.03 -5.75 -6.18
CA GLY A 148 7.72 -5.80 -6.79
C GLY A 148 6.75 -4.82 -6.14
N LEU A 149 6.63 -4.86 -4.82
CA LEU A 149 5.77 -3.95 -4.06
C LEU A 149 6.18 -2.48 -4.24
N ALA A 150 7.49 -2.18 -4.23
CA ALA A 150 7.96 -0.81 -4.47
C ALA A 150 7.61 -0.31 -5.87
N ILE A 151 7.66 -1.17 -6.89
CA ILE A 151 7.24 -0.84 -8.26
C ILE A 151 5.72 -0.63 -8.32
N GLU A 152 4.91 -1.48 -7.69
CA GLU A 152 3.46 -1.32 -7.61
C GLU A 152 3.08 0.02 -7.00
N LEU A 153 3.73 0.40 -5.90
CA LEU A 153 3.50 1.68 -5.24
C LEU A 153 3.97 2.87 -6.09
N ALA A 154 5.05 2.73 -6.85
CA ALA A 154 5.45 3.76 -7.81
C ALA A 154 4.42 3.92 -8.94
N ILE A 155 3.84 2.81 -9.42
CA ILE A 155 2.74 2.85 -10.41
C ILE A 155 1.46 3.46 -9.80
N ASN A 156 1.19 3.22 -8.52
CA ASN A 156 0.12 3.91 -7.80
C ASN A 156 0.32 5.43 -7.86
N ILE A 157 1.51 5.93 -7.52
CA ILE A 157 1.80 7.36 -7.59
C ILE A 157 1.74 7.91 -9.04
N PHE A 158 2.10 7.07 -10.03
CA PHE A 158 1.86 7.42 -11.43
C PHE A 158 0.37 7.62 -11.73
N GLY A 159 -0.51 6.80 -11.12
CA GLY A 159 -1.96 6.96 -11.19
C GLY A 159 -2.44 8.30 -10.62
N VAL A 160 -1.91 8.70 -9.44
CA VAL A 160 -2.18 10.02 -8.83
C VAL A 160 -1.74 11.15 -9.78
N MET A 161 -0.53 11.06 -10.32
CA MET A 161 -0.03 12.05 -11.29
C MET A 161 -0.94 12.13 -12.52
N LEU A 162 -1.35 10.99 -13.05
CA LEU A 162 -2.21 10.92 -14.23
C LEU A 162 -3.58 11.58 -13.97
N SER A 163 -4.19 11.37 -12.79
CA SER A 163 -5.46 12.01 -12.45
C SER A 163 -5.36 13.53 -12.44
N TYR A 164 -4.31 14.10 -11.85
CA TYR A 164 -4.09 15.55 -11.84
C TYR A 164 -3.94 16.14 -13.24
N TRP A 165 -3.25 15.45 -14.15
CA TRP A 165 -3.11 15.92 -15.52
C TRP A 165 -4.38 15.75 -16.36
N VAL A 166 -5.16 14.69 -16.11
CA VAL A 166 -6.48 14.53 -16.74
C VAL A 166 -7.42 15.64 -16.27
N ASP A 167 -7.47 15.92 -14.98
CA ASP A 167 -8.29 17.00 -14.43
C ASP A 167 -7.86 18.37 -14.95
N TYR A 168 -6.54 18.63 -15.02
CA TYR A 168 -6.02 19.84 -15.63
C TYR A 168 -6.47 19.99 -17.09
N GLY A 169 -6.38 18.92 -17.88
CA GLY A 169 -6.88 18.93 -19.26
C GLY A 169 -8.39 19.17 -19.34
N MET A 170 -9.15 18.55 -18.43
CA MET A 170 -10.61 18.71 -18.38
C MET A 170 -11.06 20.07 -17.82
N SER A 171 -10.21 20.82 -17.12
CA SER A 171 -10.53 22.17 -16.62
C SER A 171 -10.86 23.18 -17.74
N TYR A 172 -10.41 22.91 -18.97
CA TYR A 172 -10.77 23.71 -20.15
C TYR A 172 -12.16 23.42 -20.72
N VAL A 173 -12.80 22.34 -20.27
CA VAL A 173 -14.14 21.93 -20.69
C VAL A 173 -15.17 22.66 -19.82
N LYS A 174 -16.15 23.34 -20.44
CA LYS A 174 -17.12 24.19 -19.73
C LYS A 174 -18.49 23.53 -19.46
N ASN A 175 -18.57 22.23 -19.57
CA ASN A 175 -19.79 21.49 -19.30
C ASN A 175 -19.55 20.38 -18.26
N GLU A 176 -20.60 19.66 -17.89
CA GLU A 176 -20.51 18.59 -16.89
C GLU A 176 -19.50 17.48 -17.24
N ALA A 177 -19.06 17.34 -18.48
CA ALA A 177 -18.01 16.42 -18.85
C ALA A 177 -16.68 16.74 -18.12
N GLN A 178 -16.50 17.98 -17.64
CA GLN A 178 -15.36 18.41 -16.85
C GLN A 178 -15.06 17.45 -15.68
N PHE A 179 -16.07 17.02 -14.94
CA PHE A 179 -15.92 16.11 -13.80
C PHE A 179 -16.41 14.70 -14.10
N ARG A 180 -17.41 14.53 -14.99
CA ARG A 180 -17.97 13.21 -15.31
C ARG A 180 -16.98 12.32 -16.04
N PHE A 181 -16.19 12.89 -16.98
CA PHE A 181 -15.20 12.14 -17.73
C PHE A 181 -14.07 11.62 -16.84
N PRO A 182 -13.40 12.40 -15.98
CA PRO A 182 -12.40 11.88 -15.05
C PRO A 182 -12.94 10.78 -14.15
N LEU A 183 -14.15 10.92 -13.60
CA LEU A 183 -14.79 9.89 -12.78
C LEU A 183 -15.11 8.62 -13.57
N ALA A 184 -15.55 8.73 -14.83
CA ALA A 184 -15.82 7.60 -15.69
C ALA A 184 -14.55 6.89 -16.19
N LEU A 185 -13.42 7.60 -16.30
CA LEU A 185 -12.16 7.05 -16.81
C LEU A 185 -11.61 5.92 -15.92
N GLN A 186 -11.98 5.88 -14.63
CA GLN A 186 -11.68 4.78 -13.73
C GLN A 186 -12.15 3.42 -14.29
N ILE A 187 -13.29 3.40 -15.00
CA ILE A 187 -13.85 2.20 -15.62
C ILE A 187 -12.89 1.61 -16.65
N LEU A 188 -12.20 2.46 -17.41
CA LEU A 188 -11.21 1.99 -18.39
C LEU A 188 -10.08 1.19 -17.71
N PHE A 189 -9.51 1.71 -16.63
CA PHE A 189 -8.45 1.02 -15.89
C PHE A 189 -8.96 -0.26 -15.23
N ALA A 190 -10.20 -0.24 -14.71
CA ALA A 190 -10.84 -1.43 -14.15
C ALA A 190 -11.05 -2.51 -15.22
N ILE A 191 -11.47 -2.15 -16.45
CA ILE A 191 -11.61 -3.08 -17.57
C ILE A 191 -10.24 -3.65 -17.96
N VAL A 192 -9.20 -2.83 -18.07
CA VAL A 192 -7.83 -3.30 -18.39
C VAL A 192 -7.36 -4.31 -17.36
N THR A 193 -7.52 -4.02 -16.06
CA THR A 193 -7.17 -4.92 -14.96
C THR A 193 -7.99 -6.21 -15.02
N PHE A 194 -9.31 -6.11 -15.23
CA PHE A 194 -10.22 -7.25 -15.33
C PHE A 194 -9.81 -8.20 -16.47
N LEU A 195 -9.62 -7.65 -17.67
CA LEU A 195 -9.21 -8.45 -18.84
C LEU A 195 -7.82 -9.07 -18.65
N GLY A 196 -6.89 -8.33 -18.08
CA GLY A 196 -5.56 -8.84 -17.75
C GLY A 196 -5.65 -10.05 -16.81
N VAL A 197 -6.35 -9.91 -15.68
CA VAL A 197 -6.53 -10.98 -14.69
C VAL A 197 -7.30 -12.16 -15.28
N MET A 198 -8.27 -11.92 -16.15
CA MET A 198 -9.04 -12.98 -16.83
C MET A 198 -8.15 -13.89 -17.69
N CYS A 199 -7.11 -13.33 -18.30
CA CYS A 199 -6.18 -14.06 -19.17
C CYS A 199 -5.01 -14.71 -18.42
N LEU A 200 -4.78 -14.35 -17.15
CA LEU A 200 -3.63 -14.78 -16.36
C LEU A 200 -3.98 -15.91 -15.38
N PRO A 201 -2.98 -16.67 -14.89
CA PRO A 201 -3.21 -17.81 -14.03
C PRO A 201 -3.63 -17.41 -12.61
N GLU A 202 -4.29 -18.36 -11.91
CA GLU A 202 -4.54 -18.29 -10.48
C GLU A 202 -3.25 -18.53 -9.68
N SER A 203 -3.24 -18.17 -8.40
CA SER A 203 -2.12 -18.44 -7.50
C SER A 203 -1.83 -19.94 -7.38
N PRO A 204 -0.57 -20.38 -7.59
CA PRO A 204 -0.16 -21.78 -7.34
C PRO A 204 -0.40 -22.19 -5.89
N ARG A 205 -0.15 -21.29 -4.94
CA ARG A 205 -0.35 -21.53 -3.52
C ARG A 205 -1.81 -21.79 -3.18
N TRP A 206 -2.72 -21.00 -3.74
CA TRP A 206 -4.15 -21.20 -3.57
C TRP A 206 -4.62 -22.52 -4.19
N LEU A 207 -4.08 -22.89 -5.35
CA LEU A 207 -4.42 -24.15 -6.03
C LEU A 207 -3.98 -25.38 -5.23
N ILE A 208 -2.77 -25.36 -4.65
CA ILE A 208 -2.28 -26.43 -3.76
C ILE A 208 -3.18 -26.53 -2.53
N GLN A 209 -3.50 -25.42 -1.89
CA GLN A 209 -4.38 -25.37 -0.71
C GLN A 209 -5.76 -25.98 -0.96
N HIS A 210 -6.26 -25.93 -2.22
CA HIS A 210 -7.55 -26.48 -2.63
C HIS A 210 -7.44 -27.83 -3.36
N GLY A 211 -6.31 -28.52 -3.29
CA GLY A 211 -6.13 -29.86 -3.85
C GLY A 211 -5.96 -29.93 -5.38
N HIS A 212 -5.62 -28.81 -6.01
CA HIS A 212 -5.40 -28.71 -7.45
C HIS A 212 -3.91 -28.71 -7.82
N GLU A 213 -3.13 -29.65 -7.28
CA GLU A 213 -1.67 -29.70 -7.41
C GLU A 213 -1.18 -29.75 -8.87
N ASN A 214 -1.83 -30.55 -9.74
CA ASN A 214 -1.45 -30.63 -11.15
C ASN A 214 -1.55 -29.29 -11.87
N LYS A 215 -2.59 -28.48 -11.57
CA LYS A 215 -2.72 -27.13 -12.13
C LYS A 215 -1.66 -26.19 -11.56
N ALA A 216 -1.35 -26.31 -10.30
CA ALA A 216 -0.30 -25.52 -9.66
C ALA A 216 1.07 -25.82 -10.26
N ARG A 217 1.40 -27.10 -10.48
CA ARG A 217 2.63 -27.56 -11.15
C ARG A 217 2.77 -26.93 -12.52
N HIS A 218 1.74 -27.00 -13.36
CA HIS A 218 1.73 -26.37 -14.69
C HIS A 218 2.01 -24.87 -14.63
N ILE A 219 1.43 -24.15 -13.65
CA ILE A 219 1.65 -22.70 -13.49
C ILE A 219 3.08 -22.44 -13.00
N ILE A 220 3.59 -23.21 -12.03
CA ILE A 220 4.97 -23.08 -11.53
C ILE A 220 5.97 -23.31 -12.67
N TRP A 221 5.74 -24.33 -13.51
CA TRP A 221 6.51 -24.54 -14.72
C TRP A 221 6.45 -23.33 -15.66
N ALA A 222 5.23 -22.83 -15.95
CA ALA A 222 5.04 -21.70 -16.87
C ALA A 222 5.71 -20.40 -16.38
N LEU A 223 5.91 -20.23 -15.07
CA LEU A 223 6.60 -19.08 -14.47
C LEU A 223 8.13 -19.16 -14.55
N GLN A 224 8.71 -20.35 -14.86
CA GLN A 224 10.17 -20.46 -14.97
C GLN A 224 10.68 -19.71 -16.20
N HIS A 225 11.83 -19.03 -16.05
CA HIS A 225 12.41 -18.23 -17.14
C HIS A 225 12.74 -19.08 -18.40
N ASN A 226 13.09 -20.33 -18.18
CA ASN A 226 13.42 -21.32 -19.19
C ASN A 226 12.29 -22.35 -19.43
N ALA A 227 11.04 -22.00 -19.16
CA ALA A 227 9.89 -22.90 -19.27
C ALA A 227 9.74 -23.59 -20.65
N ARG A 228 10.29 -22.99 -21.72
CA ARG A 228 10.30 -23.60 -23.07
C ARG A 228 11.36 -24.68 -23.27
N GLU A 229 12.31 -24.77 -22.36
CA GLU A 229 13.48 -25.66 -22.44
C GLU A 229 13.39 -26.83 -21.45
N ILE A 230 12.44 -26.78 -20.51
CA ILE A 230 12.24 -27.78 -19.45
C ILE A 230 10.82 -28.33 -19.50
N ASP A 231 10.63 -29.55 -19.02
CA ASP A 231 9.30 -30.16 -18.87
C ASP A 231 8.67 -29.83 -17.51
N GLU A 232 7.35 -30.10 -17.38
CA GLU A 232 6.61 -29.90 -16.12
C GLU A 232 7.12 -30.79 -14.97
N ASP A 233 7.77 -31.92 -15.30
CA ASP A 233 8.33 -32.86 -14.33
C ASP A 233 9.82 -32.61 -14.05
N ASP A 234 10.37 -31.47 -14.51
CA ASP A 234 11.75 -31.09 -14.24
C ASP A 234 12.03 -30.99 -12.72
N PRO A 235 13.22 -31.43 -12.25
CA PRO A 235 13.59 -31.36 -10.85
C PRO A 235 13.41 -29.98 -10.21
N VAL A 236 13.66 -28.89 -10.96
CA VAL A 236 13.48 -27.51 -10.46
C VAL A 236 12.02 -27.22 -10.16
N VAL A 237 11.11 -27.63 -11.04
CA VAL A 237 9.66 -27.47 -10.83
C VAL A 237 9.18 -28.29 -9.63
N ASN A 238 9.68 -29.54 -9.51
CA ASN A 238 9.35 -30.42 -8.40
C ASN A 238 9.81 -29.84 -7.04
N VAL A 239 11.00 -29.24 -6.98
CA VAL A 239 11.48 -28.56 -5.76
C VAL A 239 10.56 -27.41 -5.40
N ASP A 240 10.23 -26.51 -6.36
CA ASP A 240 9.35 -25.37 -6.10
C ASP A 240 7.94 -25.82 -5.65
N VAL A 241 7.37 -26.88 -6.26
CA VAL A 241 6.07 -27.45 -5.84
C VAL A 241 6.16 -27.97 -4.40
N THR A 242 7.21 -28.72 -4.08
CA THR A 242 7.40 -29.29 -2.74
C THR A 242 7.57 -28.21 -1.68
N GLU A 243 8.36 -27.17 -1.97
CA GLU A 243 8.55 -26.02 -1.06
C GLU A 243 7.23 -25.28 -0.80
N ILE A 244 6.44 -25.02 -1.86
CA ILE A 244 5.15 -24.34 -1.70
C ILE A 244 4.16 -25.22 -0.94
N SER A 245 4.10 -26.53 -1.23
CA SER A 245 3.22 -27.48 -0.53
C SER A 245 3.55 -27.54 0.97
N ARG A 246 4.83 -27.67 1.29
CA ARG A 246 5.30 -27.64 2.68
C ARG A 246 4.95 -26.33 3.39
N ALA A 247 5.16 -25.19 2.74
CA ALA A 247 4.81 -23.89 3.29
C ALA A 247 3.30 -23.73 3.53
N VAL A 248 2.46 -24.30 2.66
CA VAL A 248 0.99 -24.33 2.82
C VAL A 248 0.59 -25.22 4.01
N GLU A 249 1.19 -26.41 4.15
CA GLU A 249 0.95 -27.32 5.29
C GLU A 249 1.34 -26.67 6.62
N GLU A 250 2.55 -26.10 6.70
CA GLU A 250 3.03 -25.38 7.89
C GLU A 250 2.12 -24.21 8.27
N GLU A 251 1.58 -23.48 7.28
CA GLU A 251 0.64 -22.38 7.53
C GLU A 251 -0.74 -22.88 7.98
N GLN A 252 -1.23 -23.98 7.43
CA GLN A 252 -2.49 -24.60 7.84
C GLN A 252 -2.39 -25.14 9.28
N GLU A 253 -1.29 -25.81 9.62
CA GLU A 253 -1.03 -26.29 10.98
C GLU A 253 -0.94 -25.12 11.97
N ALA A 254 -0.17 -24.08 11.63
CA ALA A 254 -0.04 -22.87 12.43
C ALA A 254 -1.37 -22.12 12.58
N SER A 255 -2.23 -22.17 11.56
CA SER A 255 -3.53 -21.48 11.53
C SER A 255 -4.68 -22.28 12.15
N SER A 256 -4.56 -23.60 12.27
CA SER A 256 -5.63 -24.48 12.78
C SER A 256 -6.06 -24.18 14.23
N GLY A 257 -5.18 -23.54 15.04
CA GLY A 257 -5.51 -22.98 16.36
C GLY A 257 -5.87 -21.50 16.36
N GLY A 258 -5.91 -20.86 15.18
CA GLY A 258 -5.79 -19.43 15.07
C GLY A 258 -7.09 -18.64 15.02
N SER A 259 -7.60 -18.24 16.18
CA SER A 259 -8.55 -17.13 16.31
C SER A 259 -7.82 -15.78 16.17
N PHE A 260 -8.52 -14.71 15.72
CA PHE A 260 -8.05 -13.32 15.84
C PHE A 260 -7.55 -12.96 17.25
N LYS A 261 -7.99 -13.70 18.27
CA LYS A 261 -7.50 -13.58 19.64
C LYS A 261 -5.99 -13.82 19.78
N LEU A 262 -5.35 -14.57 18.85
CA LEU A 262 -3.90 -14.78 18.87
C LEU A 262 -3.12 -13.46 18.70
N LEU A 263 -3.64 -12.53 17.90
CA LEU A 263 -3.02 -11.22 17.68
C LEU A 263 -2.84 -10.42 18.97
N PHE A 264 -3.75 -10.62 19.93
CA PHE A 264 -3.79 -9.90 21.20
C PHE A 264 -3.07 -10.65 22.35
N GLN A 265 -2.43 -11.79 22.05
CA GLN A 265 -1.68 -12.54 23.05
C GLN A 265 -0.26 -11.99 23.20
N ASN A 266 0.14 -11.75 24.45
CA ASN A 266 1.52 -11.40 24.77
C ASN A 266 2.31 -12.66 25.13
N ASN A 267 2.58 -13.50 24.13
CA ASN A 267 3.37 -14.73 24.26
C ASN A 267 4.87 -14.49 24.12
N LYS A 268 5.70 -15.55 24.20
CA LYS A 268 7.15 -15.48 23.98
C LYS A 268 7.52 -14.89 22.62
N GLN A 269 6.69 -15.09 21.60
CA GLN A 269 6.86 -14.54 20.24
C GLN A 269 6.35 -13.11 20.11
N ARG A 270 5.76 -12.50 21.16
CA ARG A 270 5.30 -11.09 21.22
C ARG A 270 4.32 -10.74 20.10
N PHE A 271 3.30 -11.56 19.86
CA PHE A 271 2.34 -11.35 18.78
C PHE A 271 1.67 -9.97 18.84
N LEU A 272 1.18 -9.57 20.01
CA LEU A 272 0.56 -8.25 20.18
C LEU A 272 1.53 -7.12 19.81
N TYR A 273 2.77 -7.17 20.29
CA TYR A 273 3.76 -6.13 20.02
C TYR A 273 4.06 -6.00 18.52
N ARG A 274 4.27 -7.11 17.82
CA ARG A 274 4.52 -7.14 16.36
C ARG A 274 3.32 -6.63 15.56
N THR A 275 2.10 -7.01 15.95
CA THR A 275 0.86 -6.51 15.35
C THR A 275 0.74 -5.01 15.53
N LEU A 276 0.99 -4.50 16.75
CA LEU A 276 0.96 -3.06 17.04
C LEU A 276 2.01 -2.28 16.27
N LEU A 277 3.20 -2.84 16.04
CA LEU A 277 4.20 -2.20 15.17
C LEU A 277 3.74 -2.11 13.72
N GLY A 278 3.14 -3.16 13.17
CA GLY A 278 2.57 -3.14 11.82
C GLY A 278 1.45 -2.11 11.69
N MET A 279 0.50 -2.10 12.63
CA MET A 279 -0.58 -1.09 12.69
C MET A 279 -0.03 0.32 12.88
N GLY A 280 0.95 0.48 13.77
CA GLY A 280 1.61 1.76 14.05
C GLY A 280 2.32 2.34 12.83
N GLY A 281 3.00 1.51 12.03
CA GLY A 281 3.59 1.91 10.76
C GLY A 281 2.56 2.50 9.80
N GLN A 282 1.44 1.82 9.63
CA GLN A 282 0.33 2.27 8.77
C GLN A 282 -0.35 3.54 9.33
N ALA A 283 -0.54 3.63 10.64
CA ALA A 283 -1.08 4.83 11.27
C ALA A 283 -0.13 6.05 11.07
N MET A 284 1.17 5.87 11.30
CA MET A 284 2.17 6.93 11.08
C MET A 284 2.20 7.39 9.63
N GLN A 285 2.07 6.47 8.66
CA GLN A 285 1.99 6.78 7.23
C GLN A 285 0.86 7.79 6.97
N GLN A 286 -0.33 7.54 7.47
CA GLN A 286 -1.50 8.36 7.19
C GLN A 286 -1.54 9.65 8.03
N LEU A 287 -1.25 9.53 9.33
CA LEU A 287 -1.22 10.67 10.25
C LEU A 287 -0.04 11.63 10.00
N SER A 288 0.92 11.28 9.14
CA SER A 288 1.96 12.20 8.66
C SER A 288 1.41 13.39 7.88
N GLY A 289 0.19 13.26 7.33
CA GLY A 289 -0.48 14.28 6.54
C GLY A 289 -0.35 14.12 5.03
N ILE A 290 0.08 12.96 4.53
CA ILE A 290 0.19 12.73 3.08
C ILE A 290 -1.14 12.92 2.36
N ASN A 291 -2.23 12.43 2.93
CA ASN A 291 -3.53 12.52 2.29
C ASN A 291 -4.15 13.91 2.34
N LEU A 292 -3.74 14.77 3.27
CA LEU A 292 -4.03 16.21 3.19
C LEU A 292 -3.51 16.77 1.84
N ILE A 293 -2.28 16.41 1.46
CA ILE A 293 -1.68 16.91 0.21
C ILE A 293 -2.28 16.19 -1.00
N THR A 294 -2.43 14.86 -0.96
CA THR A 294 -2.87 14.09 -2.14
C THR A 294 -4.33 14.37 -2.50
N TYR A 295 -5.24 14.39 -1.54
CA TYR A 295 -6.67 14.61 -1.80
C TYR A 295 -7.08 16.07 -1.93
N TYR A 296 -6.25 17.01 -1.43
CA TYR A 296 -6.58 18.43 -1.39
C TYR A 296 -5.48 19.33 -1.98
N ALA A 297 -4.60 18.76 -2.84
CA ALA A 297 -3.49 19.51 -3.44
C ALA A 297 -3.96 20.83 -4.06
N THR A 298 -4.96 20.80 -4.93
CA THR A 298 -5.49 21.98 -5.62
C THR A 298 -6.13 22.94 -4.63
N VAL A 299 -6.91 22.44 -3.67
CA VAL A 299 -7.52 23.26 -2.62
C VAL A 299 -6.46 23.97 -1.78
N ILE A 300 -5.36 23.30 -1.45
CA ILE A 300 -4.26 23.90 -0.67
C ILE A 300 -3.57 24.98 -1.49
N PHE A 301 -3.22 24.72 -2.76
CA PHE A 301 -2.59 25.72 -3.62
C PHE A 301 -3.48 26.93 -3.85
N GLU A 302 -4.78 26.75 -4.00
CA GLU A 302 -5.74 27.82 -4.23
C GLU A 302 -6.09 28.59 -2.95
N GLN A 303 -6.55 27.89 -1.90
CA GLN A 303 -7.09 28.50 -0.69
C GLN A 303 -6.04 28.82 0.36
N SER A 304 -5.05 27.94 0.57
CA SER A 304 -4.04 28.14 1.62
C SER A 304 -2.85 28.95 1.12
N VAL A 305 -2.40 28.70 -0.12
CA VAL A 305 -1.24 29.38 -0.72
C VAL A 305 -1.65 30.64 -1.50
N GLY A 306 -2.92 30.75 -1.90
CA GLY A 306 -3.45 31.92 -2.61
C GLY A 306 -3.12 31.99 -4.11
N MET A 307 -2.92 30.85 -4.77
CA MET A 307 -2.65 30.77 -6.19
C MET A 307 -3.95 30.89 -7.00
N SER A 308 -3.85 31.34 -8.26
CA SER A 308 -5.00 31.28 -9.17
C SER A 308 -5.40 29.85 -9.47
N HIS A 309 -6.68 29.58 -9.75
CA HIS A 309 -7.21 28.26 -10.02
C HIS A 309 -6.38 27.48 -11.05
N HIS A 310 -6.09 28.06 -12.23
CA HIS A 310 -5.26 27.40 -13.23
C HIS A 310 -3.82 27.12 -12.77
N THR A 311 -3.24 28.03 -11.98
CA THR A 311 -1.89 27.83 -11.42
C THR A 311 -1.91 26.70 -10.38
N ALA A 312 -2.95 26.63 -9.54
CA ALA A 312 -3.12 25.57 -8.55
C ALA A 312 -3.22 24.19 -9.19
N LEU A 313 -4.03 24.04 -10.25
CA LEU A 313 -4.14 22.80 -11.02
C LEU A 313 -2.80 22.40 -11.68
N LEU A 314 -2.10 23.37 -12.27
CA LEU A 314 -0.80 23.13 -12.91
C LEU A 314 0.25 22.71 -11.89
N LEU A 315 0.30 23.36 -10.73
CA LEU A 315 1.22 23.02 -9.65
C LEU A 315 0.89 21.64 -9.03
N ALA A 316 -0.38 21.27 -8.91
CA ALA A 316 -0.78 19.92 -8.51
C ALA A 316 -0.27 18.87 -9.50
N GLY A 317 -0.38 19.13 -10.82
CA GLY A 317 0.17 18.26 -11.86
C GLY A 317 1.70 18.08 -11.74
N PHE A 318 2.45 19.16 -11.59
CA PHE A 318 3.91 19.09 -11.41
C PHE A 318 4.31 18.46 -10.07
N ASN A 319 3.53 18.69 -9.01
CA ASN A 319 3.72 18.03 -7.72
C ASN A 319 3.53 16.52 -7.85
N GLY A 320 2.54 16.08 -8.63
CA GLY A 320 2.36 14.66 -8.97
C GLY A 320 3.56 14.07 -9.72
N ILE A 321 4.14 14.80 -10.68
CA ILE A 321 5.37 14.38 -11.40
C ILE A 321 6.54 14.23 -10.41
N ALA A 322 6.78 15.22 -9.57
CA ALA A 322 7.85 15.19 -8.58
C ALA A 322 7.67 14.04 -7.59
N TYR A 323 6.43 13.78 -7.15
CA TYR A 323 6.10 12.68 -6.27
C TYR A 323 6.35 11.32 -6.95
N PHE A 324 5.98 11.17 -8.22
CA PHE A 324 6.23 9.95 -8.99
C PHE A 324 7.73 9.65 -9.09
N PHE A 325 8.56 10.60 -9.49
CA PHE A 325 10.01 10.39 -9.52
C PHE A 325 10.60 10.11 -8.14
N SER A 326 10.09 10.75 -7.10
CA SER A 326 10.50 10.51 -5.72
C SER A 326 10.15 9.09 -5.25
N SER A 327 9.03 8.54 -5.70
CA SER A 327 8.58 7.18 -5.37
C SER A 327 9.46 6.07 -5.94
N MET A 328 10.31 6.38 -6.91
CA MET A 328 11.32 5.44 -7.44
C MET A 328 12.54 5.32 -6.52
N VAL A 329 12.84 6.31 -5.67
CA VAL A 329 14.04 6.33 -4.81
C VAL A 329 14.11 5.11 -3.89
N PRO A 330 13.03 4.66 -3.21
CA PRO A 330 13.04 3.47 -2.35
C PRO A 330 13.48 2.18 -3.07
N ILE A 331 13.24 2.04 -4.37
CA ILE A 331 13.62 0.84 -5.13
C ILE A 331 15.12 0.51 -4.98
N TRP A 332 15.95 1.53 -4.82
CA TRP A 332 17.40 1.38 -4.65
C TRP A 332 17.90 1.63 -3.23
N THR A 333 17.16 2.41 -2.43
CA THR A 333 17.65 2.85 -1.12
C THR A 333 17.18 1.97 0.03
N ILE A 334 16.04 1.29 -0.10
CA ILE A 334 15.44 0.51 0.98
C ILE A 334 16.34 -0.64 1.46
N GLU A 335 17.05 -1.31 0.53
CA GLU A 335 17.97 -2.42 0.84
C GLU A 335 19.38 -1.93 1.20
N ARG A 336 19.71 -0.66 0.91
CA ARG A 336 21.04 -0.10 1.21
C ARG A 336 21.10 0.66 2.52
N LEU A 337 20.05 1.41 2.85
CA LEU A 337 20.00 2.27 4.03
C LEU A 337 19.21 1.67 5.19
N GLY A 338 18.33 0.71 4.90
CA GLY A 338 17.47 0.08 5.89
C GLY A 338 16.16 0.81 6.12
N ARG A 339 15.20 0.09 6.72
CA ARG A 339 13.83 0.56 6.90
C ARG A 339 13.78 1.68 7.95
N ARG A 340 14.41 1.47 9.08
CA ARG A 340 14.38 2.38 10.24
C ARG A 340 14.97 3.75 9.93
N LYS A 341 16.14 3.80 9.28
CA LYS A 341 16.82 5.06 8.93
C LYS A 341 15.99 5.87 7.93
N LEU A 342 15.41 5.20 6.93
CA LEU A 342 14.56 5.86 5.92
C LEU A 342 13.27 6.41 6.54
N MET A 343 12.63 5.67 7.46
CA MET A 343 11.46 6.19 8.19
C MET A 343 11.81 7.43 9.03
N MET A 344 12.92 7.40 9.78
CA MET A 344 13.37 8.56 10.56
C MET A 344 13.68 9.76 9.66
N PHE A 345 14.36 9.55 8.55
CA PHE A 345 14.65 10.59 7.55
C PHE A 345 13.34 11.21 7.02
N ALA A 346 12.36 10.40 6.71
CA ALA A 346 11.06 10.84 6.20
C ALA A 346 10.31 11.71 7.22
N VAL A 347 10.14 11.25 8.46
CA VAL A 347 9.37 11.99 9.47
C VAL A 347 10.04 13.31 9.88
N ILE A 348 11.39 13.36 9.92
CA ILE A 348 12.10 14.61 10.14
C ILE A 348 11.85 15.60 9.00
N GLY A 349 12.05 15.16 7.76
CA GLY A 349 11.84 16.00 6.58
C GLY A 349 10.41 16.50 6.45
N GLN A 350 9.43 15.61 6.64
CA GLN A 350 8.01 15.94 6.63
C GLN A 350 7.64 16.92 7.74
N GLY A 351 8.13 16.68 8.97
CA GLY A 351 7.90 17.59 10.11
C GLY A 351 8.44 18.97 9.84
N CYS A 352 9.66 19.09 9.31
CA CYS A 352 10.25 20.38 8.90
C CYS A 352 9.43 21.06 7.80
N CYS A 353 9.01 20.32 6.75
CA CYS A 353 8.20 20.87 5.69
C CYS A 353 6.87 21.42 6.21
N MET A 354 6.16 20.68 7.07
CA MET A 354 4.90 21.11 7.66
C MET A 354 5.07 22.32 8.58
N ALA A 355 6.15 22.39 9.37
CA ALA A 355 6.44 23.53 10.24
C ALA A 355 6.70 24.81 9.42
N VAL A 356 7.51 24.73 8.35
CA VAL A 356 7.77 25.86 7.44
C VAL A 356 6.49 26.24 6.70
N LEU A 357 5.71 25.25 6.24
CA LEU A 357 4.43 25.48 5.56
C LEU A 357 3.45 26.25 6.46
N ALA A 358 3.35 25.89 7.75
CA ALA A 358 2.52 26.61 8.71
C ALA A 358 2.96 28.09 8.85
N GLY A 359 4.25 28.35 8.94
CA GLY A 359 4.79 29.72 9.04
C GLY A 359 4.55 30.55 7.79
N THR A 360 4.72 29.96 6.60
CA THR A 360 4.51 30.65 5.32
C THR A 360 3.05 30.97 5.05
N ILE A 361 2.13 30.08 5.40
CA ILE A 361 0.68 30.31 5.28
C ILE A 361 0.22 31.37 6.29
N TRP A 362 0.81 31.38 7.48
CA TRP A 362 0.54 32.45 8.46
C TRP A 362 0.99 33.83 7.99
N ASP A 363 2.15 33.93 7.31
CA ASP A 363 2.67 35.19 6.76
C ASP A 363 1.81 35.72 5.61
N GLY A 364 1.32 34.84 4.72
CA GLY A 364 0.42 35.17 3.60
C GLY A 364 1.03 36.02 2.49
N GLY A 365 2.33 36.29 2.53
CA GLY A 365 3.03 37.07 1.50
C GLY A 365 3.30 36.27 0.21
N HIS A 366 3.47 36.96 -0.93
CA HIS A 366 3.76 36.30 -2.21
C HIS A 366 5.05 35.45 -2.16
N ALA A 367 6.11 35.93 -1.54
CA ALA A 367 7.35 35.17 -1.33
C ALA A 367 7.12 33.93 -0.44
N ALA A 368 6.31 34.07 0.61
CA ALA A 368 5.90 32.97 1.49
C ALA A 368 5.12 31.90 0.71
N GLY A 369 4.24 32.29 -0.21
CA GLY A 369 3.52 31.35 -1.08
C GLY A 369 4.44 30.52 -1.99
N LEU A 370 5.53 31.09 -2.50
CA LEU A 370 6.53 30.34 -3.27
C LEU A 370 7.27 29.33 -2.38
N VAL A 371 7.65 29.70 -1.16
CA VAL A 371 8.27 28.78 -0.20
C VAL A 371 7.29 27.67 0.20
N ALA A 372 6.02 28.01 0.44
CA ALA A 372 4.98 27.02 0.74
C ALA A 372 4.86 25.97 -0.38
N THR A 373 4.88 26.42 -1.64
CA THR A 373 4.87 25.52 -2.79
C THR A 373 6.05 24.56 -2.77
N VAL A 374 7.27 25.06 -2.57
CA VAL A 374 8.48 24.22 -2.48
C VAL A 374 8.37 23.20 -1.32
N MET A 375 7.81 23.61 -0.18
CA MET A 375 7.63 22.70 0.96
C MET A 375 6.66 21.55 0.66
N LEU A 376 5.60 21.79 -0.12
CA LEU A 376 4.68 20.74 -0.55
C LEU A 376 5.37 19.70 -1.46
N PHE A 377 6.23 20.16 -2.39
CA PHE A 377 7.03 19.25 -3.22
C PHE A 377 8.04 18.44 -2.40
N LEU A 378 8.75 19.09 -1.49
CA LEU A 378 9.71 18.42 -0.61
C LEU A 378 9.04 17.45 0.35
N PHE A 379 7.85 17.76 0.85
CA PHE A 379 7.08 16.84 1.70
C PHE A 379 6.83 15.50 0.98
N ASN A 380 6.37 15.54 -0.28
CA ASN A 380 6.16 14.34 -1.07
C ASN A 380 7.46 13.56 -1.32
N PHE A 381 8.59 14.24 -1.51
CA PHE A 381 9.90 13.59 -1.62
C PHE A 381 10.27 12.82 -0.35
N PHE A 382 10.15 13.47 0.82
CA PHE A 382 10.45 12.81 2.10
C PHE A 382 9.51 11.65 2.37
N PHE A 383 8.21 11.83 2.13
CA PHE A 383 7.22 10.77 2.27
C PHE A 383 7.52 9.57 1.37
N ALA A 384 7.73 9.81 0.09
CA ALA A 384 8.03 8.77 -0.89
C ALA A 384 9.25 7.95 -0.51
N THR A 385 10.29 8.61 0.03
CA THR A 385 11.57 7.96 0.36
C THR A 385 11.46 7.00 1.54
N GLY A 386 10.63 7.29 2.54
CA GLY A 386 10.65 6.49 3.79
C GLY A 386 9.30 5.97 4.28
N LEU A 387 8.18 6.64 4.00
CA LEU A 387 6.88 6.22 4.51
C LEU A 387 5.93 5.68 3.43
N LEU A 388 6.28 5.72 2.15
CA LEU A 388 5.43 5.17 1.09
C LEU A 388 5.41 3.64 1.12
N ALA A 389 6.57 3.00 1.01
CA ALA A 389 6.67 1.55 0.84
C ALA A 389 6.88 0.80 2.16
N ILE A 390 7.66 1.36 3.09
CA ILE A 390 8.09 0.65 4.29
C ILE A 390 6.91 0.20 5.16
N PRO A 391 5.88 1.02 5.48
CA PRO A 391 4.76 0.60 6.30
C PRO A 391 3.98 -0.60 5.72
N TRP A 392 3.99 -0.80 4.42
CA TRP A 392 3.38 -1.96 3.77
C TRP A 392 4.21 -3.23 3.89
N LEU A 393 5.54 -3.10 4.03
CA LEU A 393 6.45 -4.22 4.23
C LEU A 393 6.47 -4.72 5.69
N LEU A 394 6.42 -3.79 6.65
CA LEU A 394 6.58 -4.11 8.08
C LEU A 394 5.65 -5.20 8.61
N PRO A 395 4.33 -5.22 8.31
CA PRO A 395 3.44 -6.27 8.81
C PRO A 395 3.85 -7.68 8.35
N ALA A 396 4.36 -7.80 7.13
CA ALA A 396 4.82 -9.08 6.58
C ALA A 396 6.20 -9.49 7.15
N GLU A 397 7.12 -8.53 7.33
CA GLU A 397 8.46 -8.78 7.85
C GLU A 397 8.45 -9.10 9.36
N TYR A 398 7.66 -8.36 10.16
CA TYR A 398 7.63 -8.53 11.61
C TYR A 398 6.78 -9.71 12.07
N SER A 399 5.80 -10.17 11.28
CA SER A 399 4.85 -11.18 11.73
C SER A 399 5.31 -12.59 11.42
N PRO A 400 5.36 -13.50 12.43
CA PRO A 400 5.59 -14.91 12.20
C PRO A 400 4.40 -15.54 11.45
N LEU A 401 4.62 -16.71 10.87
CA LEU A 401 3.69 -17.37 9.95
C LEU A 401 2.28 -17.49 10.53
N ALA A 402 2.18 -17.86 11.81
CA ALA A 402 0.90 -18.09 12.53
C ALA A 402 -0.04 -16.88 12.55
N ILE A 403 0.48 -15.65 12.48
CA ILE A 403 -0.34 -14.42 12.57
C ILE A 403 -0.19 -13.51 11.36
N ARG A 404 0.70 -13.81 10.40
CA ARG A 404 1.13 -12.90 9.32
C ARG A 404 -0.05 -12.33 8.53
N THR A 405 -0.92 -13.16 8.02
CA THR A 405 -2.08 -12.74 7.21
C THR A 405 -3.04 -11.86 8.00
N ARG A 406 -3.31 -12.23 9.27
CA ARG A 406 -4.22 -11.48 10.14
C ARG A 406 -3.61 -10.15 10.61
N SER A 407 -2.31 -10.15 10.91
CA SER A 407 -1.58 -8.93 11.28
C SER A 407 -1.52 -7.95 10.11
N ALA A 408 -1.28 -8.44 8.89
CA ALA A 408 -1.33 -7.62 7.69
C ALA A 408 -2.73 -7.03 7.44
N ALA A 409 -3.78 -7.82 7.64
CA ALA A 409 -5.16 -7.34 7.52
C ALA A 409 -5.49 -6.26 8.56
N MET A 410 -5.05 -6.42 9.82
CA MET A 410 -5.23 -5.39 10.85
C MET A 410 -4.45 -4.11 10.54
N ALA A 411 -3.24 -4.24 10.02
CA ALA A 411 -2.45 -3.10 9.57
C ALA A 411 -3.13 -2.35 8.41
N THR A 412 -3.63 -3.07 7.40
CA THR A 412 -4.39 -2.49 6.28
C THR A 412 -5.69 -1.83 6.75
N ALA A 413 -6.41 -2.44 7.68
CA ALA A 413 -7.61 -1.85 8.30
C ALA A 413 -7.26 -0.53 9.02
N THR A 414 -6.13 -0.48 9.74
CA THR A 414 -5.63 0.74 10.38
C THR A 414 -5.30 1.81 9.35
N ASN A 415 -4.70 1.42 8.22
CA ASN A 415 -4.42 2.34 7.11
C ASN A 415 -5.70 3.06 6.66
N TRP A 416 -6.73 2.31 6.27
CA TRP A 416 -7.97 2.88 5.75
C TRP A 416 -8.71 3.76 6.76
N ILE A 417 -8.77 3.35 8.03
CA ILE A 417 -9.40 4.15 9.09
C ILE A 417 -8.63 5.44 9.35
N CYS A 418 -7.29 5.39 9.40
CA CYS A 418 -6.47 6.60 9.56
C CYS A 418 -6.54 7.51 8.32
N THR A 419 -6.62 6.94 7.11
CA THR A 419 -6.85 7.70 5.88
C THR A 419 -8.19 8.42 5.94
N PHE A 420 -9.27 7.71 6.26
CA PHE A 420 -10.59 8.29 6.47
C PHE A 420 -10.53 9.47 7.43
N LEU A 421 -9.93 9.27 8.60
CA LEU A 421 -9.82 10.31 9.63
C LEU A 421 -9.12 11.57 9.09
N VAL A 422 -7.96 11.41 8.45
CA VAL A 422 -7.19 12.55 7.92
C VAL A 422 -7.95 13.26 6.81
N VAL A 423 -8.54 12.53 5.87
CA VAL A 423 -9.29 13.10 4.74
C VAL A 423 -10.55 13.83 5.21
N GLU A 424 -11.29 13.26 6.17
CA GLU A 424 -12.50 13.84 6.75
C GLU A 424 -12.23 15.16 7.47
N ILE A 425 -11.19 15.20 8.32
CA ILE A 425 -10.92 16.39 9.13
C ILE A 425 -10.22 17.51 8.37
N THR A 426 -9.58 17.22 7.24
CA THR A 426 -8.74 18.19 6.51
C THR A 426 -9.50 19.46 6.08
N PRO A 427 -10.65 19.41 5.36
CA PRO A 427 -11.36 20.61 4.94
C PRO A 427 -11.87 21.44 6.13
N VAL A 428 -12.36 20.75 7.16
CA VAL A 428 -12.84 21.38 8.40
C VAL A 428 -11.70 22.09 9.11
N SER A 429 -10.53 21.48 9.18
CA SER A 429 -9.33 22.07 9.80
C SER A 429 -8.84 23.28 9.02
N ILE A 430 -8.72 23.18 7.70
CA ILE A 430 -8.29 24.30 6.85
C ILE A 430 -9.26 25.48 7.02
N ALA A 431 -10.57 25.23 6.99
CA ALA A 431 -11.58 26.27 7.12
C ALA A 431 -11.61 26.96 8.50
N ASN A 432 -11.44 26.19 9.62
CA ASN A 432 -11.62 26.72 10.96
C ASN A 432 -10.33 27.19 11.63
N ILE A 433 -9.20 26.53 11.41
CA ILE A 433 -7.94 26.82 12.11
C ILE A 433 -6.80 27.22 11.17
N GLY A 434 -7.03 27.19 9.84
CA GLY A 434 -6.10 27.67 8.81
C GLY A 434 -4.69 27.06 8.94
N TYR A 435 -3.66 27.91 9.06
CA TYR A 435 -2.26 27.49 9.17
C TYR A 435 -1.96 26.53 10.33
N LYS A 436 -2.76 26.53 11.40
CA LYS A 436 -2.60 25.62 12.55
C LYS A 436 -2.82 24.16 12.16
N THR A 437 -3.51 23.90 11.06
CA THR A 437 -3.65 22.56 10.48
C THR A 437 -2.28 21.92 10.20
N TYR A 438 -1.34 22.68 9.68
CA TYR A 438 0.00 22.18 9.36
C TYR A 438 0.87 22.02 10.62
N ILE A 439 0.59 22.78 11.68
CA ILE A 439 1.30 22.64 12.97
C ILE A 439 1.05 21.28 13.61
N TYR A 440 -0.19 20.81 13.67
CA TYR A 440 -0.44 19.50 14.29
C TYR A 440 0.14 18.34 13.47
N PHE A 441 0.17 18.43 12.13
CA PHE A 441 0.88 17.45 11.33
C PHE A 441 2.41 17.50 11.54
N ALA A 442 2.98 18.68 11.72
CA ALA A 442 4.39 18.81 12.10
C ALA A 442 4.67 18.12 13.45
N ILE A 443 3.82 18.36 14.45
CA ILE A 443 3.94 17.75 15.78
C ILE A 443 3.84 16.22 15.67
N PHE A 444 2.89 15.66 14.91
CA PHE A 444 2.78 14.22 14.72
C PHE A 444 4.05 13.63 14.10
N ASN A 445 4.58 14.25 13.04
CA ASN A 445 5.81 13.78 12.42
C ASN A 445 7.00 13.77 13.39
N PHE A 446 7.20 14.85 14.16
CA PHE A 446 8.26 14.87 15.18
C PHE A 446 8.01 13.90 16.34
N PHE A 447 6.75 13.64 16.70
CA PHE A 447 6.38 12.63 17.70
C PHE A 447 6.69 11.21 17.22
N PHE A 448 6.57 10.92 15.93
CA PHE A 448 6.89 9.60 15.36
C PHE A 448 8.39 9.30 15.43
N LEU A 449 9.26 10.29 15.41
CA LEU A 449 10.72 10.10 15.44
C LEU A 449 11.20 9.27 16.65
N PRO A 450 10.92 9.67 17.92
CA PRO A 450 11.27 8.84 19.07
C PRO A 450 10.56 7.48 19.05
N PHE A 451 9.34 7.41 18.52
CA PHE A 451 8.61 6.16 18.43
C PHE A 451 9.32 5.17 17.49
N ILE A 452 9.75 5.61 16.31
CA ILE A 452 10.53 4.78 15.37
C ILE A 452 11.88 4.42 16.00
N TYR A 453 12.53 5.36 16.66
CA TYR A 453 13.85 5.15 17.26
C TYR A 453 13.86 4.09 18.36
N PHE A 454 12.86 4.06 19.24
CA PHE A 454 12.84 3.17 20.40
C PHE A 454 12.12 1.85 20.18
N PHE A 455 11.20 1.75 19.22
CA PHE A 455 10.33 0.58 19.09
C PHE A 455 10.50 -0.22 17.81
N TYR A 456 10.99 0.37 16.72
CA TYR A 456 11.10 -0.32 15.43
C TYR A 456 12.48 -0.95 15.23
N PRO A 457 12.60 -2.30 15.21
CA PRO A 457 13.86 -2.95 14.87
C PRO A 457 14.19 -2.81 13.39
N GLU A 458 15.49 -2.81 13.08
CA GLU A 458 15.98 -2.80 11.70
C GLU A 458 15.95 -4.23 11.13
N THR A 459 15.37 -4.37 9.93
CA THR A 459 15.20 -5.66 9.24
C THR A 459 16.02 -5.80 7.97
N GLN A 460 16.86 -4.82 7.67
CA GLN A 460 17.70 -4.79 6.47
C GLN A 460 18.54 -6.05 6.32
N ASN A 461 18.42 -6.72 5.16
CA ASN A 461 19.19 -7.92 4.80
C ASN A 461 19.06 -9.09 5.79
N LEU A 462 18.01 -9.13 6.61
CA LEU A 462 17.75 -10.23 7.53
C LEU A 462 16.76 -11.24 6.92
N THR A 463 16.98 -12.53 7.23
CA THR A 463 15.97 -13.56 6.95
C THR A 463 14.80 -13.45 7.95
N LEU A 464 13.66 -14.05 7.62
CA LEU A 464 12.48 -14.03 8.50
C LEU A 464 12.79 -14.69 9.86
N GLU A 465 13.62 -15.73 9.87
CA GLU A 465 14.06 -16.44 11.07
C GLU A 465 14.96 -15.54 11.95
N GLN A 466 15.84 -14.77 11.32
CA GLN A 466 16.67 -13.78 12.02
C GLN A 466 15.82 -12.66 12.62
N ILE A 467 14.81 -12.19 11.87
CA ILE A 467 13.85 -11.19 12.37
C ILE A 467 13.07 -11.75 13.57
N ASP A 468 12.64 -13.01 13.52
CA ASP A 468 11.98 -13.65 14.65
C ASP A 468 12.85 -13.65 15.92
N ARG A 469 14.15 -13.88 15.80
CA ARG A 469 15.10 -13.83 16.92
C ARG A 469 15.22 -12.43 17.53
N LEU A 470 15.07 -11.35 16.76
CA LEU A 470 15.04 -9.98 17.33
C LEU A 470 13.93 -9.78 18.36
N PHE A 471 12.81 -10.47 18.18
CA PHE A 471 11.64 -10.33 19.04
C PHE A 471 11.57 -11.37 20.18
N THR A 472 12.17 -12.54 20.01
CA THR A 472 12.04 -13.67 20.97
C THR A 472 13.02 -13.61 22.13
N ASN A 473 14.03 -12.73 22.09
CA ASN A 473 14.96 -12.49 23.18
C ASN A 473 14.26 -11.84 24.40
N GLU A 474 14.91 -11.87 25.58
CA GLU A 474 14.40 -11.26 26.81
C GLU A 474 13.98 -9.78 26.61
N LYS A 475 14.74 -9.04 25.81
CA LYS A 475 14.39 -7.69 25.31
C LYS A 475 14.37 -7.69 23.79
N VAL A 476 13.46 -6.91 23.20
CA VAL A 476 13.45 -6.69 21.76
C VAL A 476 14.75 -6.02 21.35
N GLN A 477 15.44 -6.64 20.41
CA GLN A 477 16.70 -6.11 19.88
C GLN A 477 16.39 -5.20 18.67
N LEU A 478 16.91 -3.98 18.70
CA LEU A 478 16.68 -3.01 17.64
C LEU A 478 17.61 -3.18 16.44
N HIS A 479 18.71 -3.89 16.64
CA HIS A 479 19.69 -4.21 15.60
C HIS A 479 20.11 -5.67 15.71
N TRP A 480 20.40 -6.28 14.57
CA TRP A 480 21.00 -7.62 14.53
C TRP A 480 22.46 -7.54 14.99
N ASP A 481 22.82 -8.40 15.94
CA ASP A 481 24.21 -8.65 16.35
C ASP A 481 24.62 -10.04 15.89
N SER A 482 25.83 -10.16 15.31
CA SER A 482 26.38 -11.45 14.85
C SER A 482 26.50 -12.50 15.97
N SER A 483 26.59 -12.06 17.23
CA SER A 483 26.53 -12.95 18.40
C SER A 483 25.20 -13.71 18.54
N MET A 484 24.10 -13.20 17.98
CA MET A 484 22.81 -13.88 17.95
C MET A 484 22.75 -15.08 16.99
N GLY A 485 23.65 -15.12 15.99
CA GLY A 485 23.81 -16.25 15.05
C GLY A 485 24.52 -17.44 15.67
N ILE A 486 25.46 -17.20 16.58
CA ILE A 486 26.33 -18.22 17.15
C ILE A 486 25.59 -19.15 18.13
N ALA A 487 24.58 -18.65 18.84
CA ALA A 487 23.81 -19.45 19.80
C ALA A 487 22.92 -20.52 19.16
N GLY A 488 22.52 -20.36 17.88
CA GLY A 488 21.72 -21.37 17.15
C GLY A 488 22.58 -22.39 16.38
N ASP A 489 23.80 -22.00 15.99
CA ASP A 489 24.76 -22.92 15.34
C ASP A 489 25.43 -23.90 16.33
N VAL A 490 25.45 -23.57 17.62
CA VAL A 490 25.97 -24.49 18.64
C VAL A 490 25.03 -25.69 18.82
N ASP A 491 23.71 -25.48 18.81
CA ASP A 491 22.76 -26.61 18.90
C ASP A 491 22.75 -27.50 17.65
N THR A 492 22.95 -26.91 16.46
CA THR A 492 23.09 -27.71 15.22
C THR A 492 24.45 -28.38 15.09
N ARG A 493 25.53 -27.80 15.64
CA ARG A 493 26.84 -28.45 15.67
C ARG A 493 26.94 -29.57 16.67
N VAL A 494 26.26 -29.47 17.82
CA VAL A 494 26.16 -30.56 18.79
C VAL A 494 25.33 -31.71 18.21
N GLY A 495 24.21 -31.42 17.49
CA GLY A 495 23.44 -32.44 16.78
C GLY A 495 24.23 -33.14 15.64
N ASN A 496 25.04 -32.40 14.89
CA ASN A 496 25.88 -32.95 13.83
C ASN A 496 27.16 -33.64 14.35
N ALA A 497 27.69 -33.24 15.50
CA ALA A 497 28.79 -33.94 16.15
C ALA A 497 28.37 -35.32 16.64
N THR A 498 27.19 -35.42 17.28
CA THR A 498 26.61 -36.72 17.71
C THR A 498 26.28 -37.62 16.52
N ALA A 499 25.88 -37.10 15.37
CA ALA A 499 25.63 -37.89 14.16
C ALA A 499 26.92 -38.41 13.53
N LYS A 500 28.00 -37.62 13.51
CA LYS A 500 29.34 -38.06 13.03
C LYS A 500 30.01 -39.07 13.97
N ASP A 501 29.82 -38.91 15.28
CA ASP A 501 30.34 -39.86 16.25
C ASP A 501 29.63 -41.21 16.17
N LEU A 502 28.33 -41.25 15.85
CA LEU A 502 27.59 -42.49 15.60
C LEU A 502 27.97 -43.19 14.27
N GLU A 503 28.33 -42.42 13.22
CA GLU A 503 28.83 -43.01 11.99
C GLU A 503 30.27 -43.57 12.16
N SER A 504 31.12 -42.95 12.97
CA SER A 504 32.47 -43.44 13.23
C SER A 504 32.48 -44.70 14.10
N VAL A 505 31.52 -44.88 15.01
CA VAL A 505 31.34 -46.07 15.81
C VAL A 505 30.83 -47.26 14.98
N ASN A 506 29.92 -47.01 14.03
CA ASN A 506 29.45 -48.05 13.11
C ASN A 506 30.47 -48.49 12.07
N ALA A 507 31.44 -47.63 11.72
CA ALA A 507 32.53 -48.01 10.79
C ALA A 507 33.61 -48.87 11.42
N GLN A 508 33.76 -48.89 12.75
CA GLN A 508 34.69 -49.74 13.51
C GLN A 508 34.16 -51.13 13.84
N HIS A 509 32.90 -51.43 13.54
CA HIS A 509 32.31 -52.77 13.77
C HIS A 509 32.15 -53.59 12.47
N ILE A 510 32.72 -53.15 11.34
CA ILE A 510 32.67 -53.87 10.03
C ILE A 510 34.07 -54.23 9.52
N GLU A 511 35.12 -54.17 10.36
CA GLU A 511 36.41 -54.87 10.12
C GLU A 511 36.53 -56.12 11.07
#